data_ff4c7160e2c859fe105a7574f87c2bbd
#
_entry.id   ff4c7160e2c859fe105a7574f87c2bbd
#
_cell.length_a   1.000
_cell.length_b   1.000
_cell.length_c   1.000
_cell.angle_alpha   90.00
_cell.angle_beta   90.00
_cell.angle_gamma   90.00
#
_symmetry.space_group_name_H-M   'P 1'
#
loop_
_entity.id
_entity.type
_entity.pdbx_description
1 polymer ?
#
loop_
_entity_poly.entity_id
_entity_poly.type
_entity_poly.pdbx_seq_one_letter_code
_entity_poly.pdbx_strand_id
1 'polypeptide(L)'
;AAAFKVAIEDGIRSAHDAESTTTWVMSNHDVVRHASRYGLPQVPTTGYHELPNDWLLRDGTTYIEDRDLGARRARAAILMELGLPGSVYVYQGEELGLPEVANIPWNHLEDPIAFHTDHAGAQKGRDGCRVPLPWRADDEPRPADWDPLFGTGASFGFSDAPADGSAPADPHLPQPLWYKQYAADKQMADDTSMFNLYRQAMQFRQEHLTPSDDTDDITWLPGTDFNAHNAEVVAYTRPCTGEGDGTFACIVNFGPDPIDLPAG
;
A
#
# COMPACT_ATOMS: atom_id res chain seq x y z
N ALA A 1 9.74 4.01 13.69
CA ALA A 1 10.91 4.58 12.98
C ALA A 1 12.15 3.67 13.12
N ALA A 2 12.58 3.32 14.34
CA ALA A 2 13.81 2.52 14.53
C ALA A 2 13.82 1.18 13.76
N ALA A 3 12.71 0.44 13.76
CA ALA A 3 12.62 -0.83 13.03
C ALA A 3 12.77 -0.65 11.51
N PHE A 4 12.22 0.42 10.93
CA PHE A 4 12.40 0.74 9.52
C PHE A 4 13.86 1.05 9.20
N LYS A 5 14.51 1.83 10.06
CA LYS A 5 15.94 2.15 9.88
C LYS A 5 16.79 0.88 9.86
N VAL A 6 16.61 -0.01 10.83
CA VAL A 6 17.32 -1.30 10.88
C VAL A 6 17.04 -2.14 9.63
N ALA A 7 15.78 -2.27 9.23
CA ALA A 7 15.41 -3.05 8.04
C ALA A 7 16.03 -2.49 6.75
N ILE A 8 16.09 -1.17 6.61
CA ILE A 8 16.72 -0.49 5.47
C ILE A 8 18.22 -0.73 5.47
N GLU A 9 18.91 -0.53 6.61
CA GLU A 9 20.35 -0.77 6.74
C GLU A 9 20.73 -2.23 6.46
N ASP A 10 19.96 -3.16 7.00
CA ASP A 10 20.18 -4.60 6.79
C ASP A 10 19.94 -5.00 5.33
N GLY A 11 18.90 -4.45 4.69
CA GLY A 11 18.60 -4.68 3.28
C GLY A 11 19.72 -4.19 2.36
N ILE A 12 20.17 -2.96 2.54
CA ILE A 12 21.26 -2.37 1.74
C ILE A 12 22.55 -3.17 1.95
N ARG A 13 22.92 -3.45 3.20
CA ARG A 13 24.12 -4.22 3.50
C ARG A 13 24.09 -5.63 2.89
N SER A 14 22.95 -6.35 3.01
CA SER A 14 22.81 -7.68 2.46
C SER A 14 22.91 -7.71 0.93
N ALA A 15 22.38 -6.68 0.27
CA ALA A 15 22.48 -6.54 -1.17
C ALA A 15 23.92 -6.26 -1.60
N HIS A 16 24.61 -5.36 -0.91
CA HIS A 16 26.03 -5.06 -1.16
C HIS A 16 26.92 -6.32 -0.97
N ASP A 17 26.72 -7.07 0.13
CA ASP A 17 27.47 -8.29 0.40
C ASP A 17 27.23 -9.39 -0.66
N ALA A 18 26.08 -9.34 -1.34
CA ALA A 18 25.71 -10.25 -2.42
C ALA A 18 26.02 -9.71 -3.83
N GLU A 19 26.70 -8.58 -3.95
CA GLU A 19 26.95 -7.89 -5.23
C GLU A 19 25.66 -7.70 -6.05
N SER A 20 24.58 -7.30 -5.38
CA SER A 20 23.22 -7.19 -5.92
C SER A 20 22.57 -5.88 -5.48
N THR A 21 21.33 -5.66 -5.89
CA THR A 21 20.53 -4.50 -5.47
C THR A 21 19.41 -4.93 -4.52
N THR A 22 18.99 -4.01 -3.65
CA THR A 22 17.81 -4.20 -2.79
C THR A 22 16.52 -4.22 -3.58
N THR A 23 15.49 -4.85 -2.99
CA THR A 23 14.12 -4.77 -3.48
C THR A 23 13.20 -4.43 -2.32
N TRP A 24 12.43 -3.35 -2.47
CA TRP A 24 11.50 -2.84 -1.47
C TRP A 24 10.07 -3.18 -1.84
N VAL A 25 9.28 -3.61 -0.86
CA VAL A 25 7.90 -4.07 -1.06
C VAL A 25 7.05 -3.73 0.16
N MET A 26 6.05 -2.88 0.02
CA MET A 26 5.10 -2.57 1.10
C MET A 26 3.88 -3.50 1.08
N SER A 27 3.42 -3.90 -0.08
CA SER A 27 2.29 -4.81 -0.27
C SER A 27 2.57 -5.85 -1.34
N ASN A 28 1.91 -6.99 -1.23
CA ASN A 28 1.89 -8.03 -2.24
C ASN A 28 0.59 -8.83 -2.14
N HIS A 29 0.43 -9.85 -2.97
CA HIS A 29 -0.76 -10.70 -3.03
C HIS A 29 -0.92 -11.68 -1.85
N ASP A 30 0.00 -11.68 -0.89
CA ASP A 30 0.00 -12.61 0.26
C ASP A 30 -0.26 -11.93 1.61
N VAL A 31 -0.39 -10.59 1.62
CA VAL A 31 -0.59 -9.83 2.85
C VAL A 31 -1.73 -8.83 2.72
N VAL A 32 -2.37 -8.52 3.83
CA VAL A 32 -3.37 -7.44 3.93
C VAL A 32 -2.77 -6.15 3.39
N ARG A 33 -3.51 -5.43 2.58
CA ARG A 33 -3.08 -4.16 1.96
C ARG A 33 -2.55 -3.18 3.00
N HIS A 34 -1.42 -2.54 2.71
CA HIS A 34 -0.76 -1.68 3.71
C HIS A 34 -1.61 -0.48 4.11
N ALA A 35 -2.48 0.04 3.25
CA ALA A 35 -3.41 1.10 3.61
C ALA A 35 -4.30 0.69 4.79
N SER A 36 -4.84 -0.55 4.78
CA SER A 36 -5.58 -1.09 5.93
C SER A 36 -4.67 -1.40 7.12
N ARG A 37 -3.53 -2.07 6.90
CA ARG A 37 -2.60 -2.40 8.00
C ARG A 37 -2.17 -1.16 8.80
N TYR A 38 -1.97 -0.03 8.12
CA TYR A 38 -1.58 1.22 8.76
C TYR A 38 -2.75 1.98 9.40
N GLY A 39 -3.99 1.66 9.00
CA GLY A 39 -5.22 2.15 9.61
C GLY A 39 -5.68 1.35 10.82
N LEU A 40 -5.17 0.13 11.01
CA LEU A 40 -5.44 -0.68 12.19
C LEU A 40 -4.63 -0.22 13.41
N PRO A 41 -5.08 -0.53 14.65
CA PRO A 41 -4.31 -0.24 15.86
C PRO A 41 -2.90 -0.82 15.79
N GLN A 42 -1.90 -0.03 16.13
CA GLN A 42 -0.51 -0.46 16.19
C GLN A 42 -0.22 -0.99 17.59
N VAL A 43 -0.29 -2.32 17.77
CA VAL A 43 -0.07 -2.97 19.07
C VAL A 43 1.34 -3.59 19.10
N PRO A 44 2.22 -3.15 20.00
CA PRO A 44 3.64 -3.54 20.00
C PRO A 44 3.91 -5.03 20.24
N THR A 45 2.93 -5.76 20.77
CA THR A 45 3.10 -7.15 21.25
C THR A 45 2.56 -8.21 20.29
N THR A 46 1.91 -7.83 19.21
CA THR A 46 1.38 -8.76 18.21
C THR A 46 2.39 -8.98 17.09
N GLY A 47 2.50 -10.22 16.64
CA GLY A 47 3.27 -10.53 15.42
C GLY A 47 2.69 -9.78 14.21
N TYR A 48 3.53 -9.57 13.21
CA TYR A 48 3.21 -8.82 11.99
C TYR A 48 1.91 -9.26 11.29
N HIS A 49 1.57 -10.55 11.40
CA HIS A 49 0.38 -11.13 10.77
C HIS A 49 -0.79 -11.39 11.75
N GLU A 50 -0.59 -11.33 13.04
CA GLU A 50 -1.60 -11.76 14.01
C GLU A 50 -2.81 -10.83 14.04
N LEU A 51 -2.58 -9.52 14.20
CA LEU A 51 -3.66 -8.55 14.29
C LEU A 51 -4.45 -8.42 12.97
N PRO A 52 -3.81 -8.30 11.79
CA PRO A 52 -4.54 -8.31 10.52
C PRO A 52 -5.33 -9.60 10.28
N ASN A 53 -4.80 -10.76 10.63
CA ASN A 53 -5.50 -12.03 10.48
C ASN A 53 -6.72 -12.15 11.41
N ASP A 54 -6.60 -11.74 12.68
CA ASP A 54 -7.74 -11.71 13.60
C ASP A 54 -8.83 -10.74 13.10
N TRP A 55 -8.43 -9.61 12.57
CA TRP A 55 -9.34 -8.64 11.97
C TRP A 55 -10.06 -9.21 10.74
N LEU A 56 -9.37 -9.92 9.84
CA LEU A 56 -9.96 -10.59 8.69
C LEU A 56 -10.94 -11.69 9.12
N LEU A 57 -10.56 -12.54 10.09
CA LEU A 57 -11.41 -13.62 10.61
C LEU A 57 -12.74 -13.13 11.19
N ARG A 58 -12.80 -11.87 11.60
CA ARG A 58 -13.98 -11.20 12.16
C ARG A 58 -14.62 -10.23 11.16
N ASP A 59 -14.42 -10.43 9.87
CA ASP A 59 -15.01 -9.63 8.80
C ASP A 59 -14.74 -8.12 8.95
N GLY A 60 -13.56 -7.77 9.46
CA GLY A 60 -13.18 -6.38 9.67
C GLY A 60 -13.79 -5.70 10.90
N THR A 61 -14.38 -6.45 11.83
CA THR A 61 -15.15 -5.87 12.95
C THR A 61 -14.44 -5.87 14.30
N THR A 62 -13.37 -6.64 14.48
CA THR A 62 -12.63 -6.72 15.76
C THR A 62 -11.99 -5.40 16.14
N TYR A 63 -11.47 -4.68 15.15
CA TYR A 63 -10.81 -3.39 15.29
C TYR A 63 -11.42 -2.39 14.33
N ILE A 64 -11.45 -1.12 14.73
CA ILE A 64 -11.87 -0.05 13.83
C ILE A 64 -10.69 0.31 12.93
N GLU A 65 -10.87 0.14 11.63
CA GLU A 65 -9.95 0.62 10.61
C GLU A 65 -10.13 2.14 10.43
N ASP A 66 -9.11 2.91 10.76
CA ASP A 66 -9.05 4.34 10.43
C ASP A 66 -8.48 4.49 9.01
N ARG A 67 -9.35 4.52 8.01
CA ARG A 67 -8.96 4.61 6.59
C ARG A 67 -8.24 5.91 6.25
N ASP A 68 -8.60 7.00 6.88
CA ASP A 68 -7.95 8.30 6.64
C ASP A 68 -6.51 8.30 7.18
N LEU A 69 -6.31 7.76 8.38
CA LEU A 69 -4.99 7.58 8.94
C LEU A 69 -4.17 6.57 8.13
N GLY A 70 -4.78 5.46 7.73
CA GLY A 70 -4.16 4.43 6.89
C GLY A 70 -3.68 5.00 5.56
N ALA A 71 -4.52 5.78 4.88
CA ALA A 71 -4.16 6.45 3.64
C ALA A 71 -3.02 7.46 3.82
N ARG A 72 -3.03 8.30 4.87
CA ARG A 72 -1.93 9.23 5.16
C ARG A 72 -0.61 8.50 5.40
N ARG A 73 -0.64 7.41 6.16
CA ARG A 73 0.56 6.58 6.43
C ARG A 73 1.04 5.84 5.18
N ALA A 74 0.12 5.36 4.33
CA ALA A 74 0.46 4.74 3.06
C ALA A 74 1.15 5.74 2.11
N ARG A 75 0.69 6.99 2.04
CA ARG A 75 1.35 8.07 1.29
C ARG A 75 2.78 8.32 1.79
N ALA A 76 2.97 8.40 3.10
CA ALA A 76 4.29 8.59 3.68
C ALA A 76 5.22 7.39 3.43
N ALA A 77 4.69 6.18 3.52
CA ALA A 77 5.43 4.95 3.31
C ALA A 77 5.93 4.81 1.87
N ILE A 78 5.08 5.07 0.87
CA ILE A 78 5.52 4.97 -0.53
C ILE A 78 6.55 6.04 -0.90
N LEU A 79 6.43 7.26 -0.36
CA LEU A 79 7.45 8.29 -0.58
C LEU A 79 8.80 7.90 0.03
N MET A 80 8.79 7.27 1.21
CA MET A 80 9.99 6.71 1.83
C MET A 80 10.59 5.61 0.95
N GLU A 81 9.77 4.67 0.49
CA GLU A 81 10.19 3.52 -0.30
C GLU A 81 10.76 3.93 -1.66
N LEU A 82 10.07 4.83 -2.38
CA LEU A 82 10.51 5.35 -3.67
C LEU A 82 11.78 6.21 -3.56
N GLY A 83 12.07 6.77 -2.40
CA GLY A 83 13.31 7.49 -2.13
C GLY A 83 14.52 6.58 -1.91
N LEU A 84 14.34 5.30 -1.56
CA LEU A 84 15.43 4.36 -1.29
C LEU A 84 16.17 3.91 -2.56
N PRO A 85 17.45 3.52 -2.46
CA PRO A 85 18.17 2.88 -3.57
C PRO A 85 17.61 1.47 -3.85
N GLY A 86 17.89 0.93 -5.04
CA GLY A 86 17.44 -0.40 -5.44
C GLY A 86 16.12 -0.41 -6.20
N SER A 87 15.46 -1.55 -6.27
CA SER A 87 14.19 -1.76 -6.96
C SER A 87 13.00 -1.57 -6.02
N VAL A 88 11.88 -1.12 -6.56
CA VAL A 88 10.62 -0.99 -5.82
C VAL A 88 9.53 -1.78 -6.53
N TYR A 89 8.83 -2.63 -5.81
CA TYR A 89 7.63 -3.30 -6.29
C TYR A 89 6.39 -2.59 -5.79
N VAL A 90 5.54 -2.18 -6.72
CA VAL A 90 4.22 -1.61 -6.42
C VAL A 90 3.18 -2.70 -6.66
N TYR A 91 2.48 -3.10 -5.61
CA TYR A 91 1.40 -4.06 -5.75
C TYR A 91 0.15 -3.37 -6.29
N GLN A 92 -0.47 -3.96 -7.31
CA GLN A 92 -1.66 -3.40 -7.97
C GLN A 92 -2.74 -2.98 -6.97
N GLY A 93 -3.23 -1.75 -7.12
CA GLY A 93 -4.23 -1.13 -6.24
C GLY A 93 -3.64 -0.35 -5.08
N GLU A 94 -2.35 -0.46 -4.79
CA GLU A 94 -1.70 0.40 -3.79
C GLU A 94 -1.59 1.84 -4.30
N GLU A 95 -1.41 2.04 -5.60
CA GLU A 95 -1.46 3.34 -6.27
C GLU A 95 -2.84 4.00 -6.24
N LEU A 96 -3.88 3.21 -5.97
CA LEU A 96 -5.23 3.72 -5.70
C LEU A 96 -5.50 3.93 -4.21
N GLY A 97 -4.56 3.55 -3.33
CA GLY A 97 -4.77 3.57 -1.89
C GLY A 97 -5.87 2.62 -1.43
N LEU A 98 -6.11 1.54 -2.18
CA LEU A 98 -7.18 0.60 -1.88
C LEU A 98 -7.01 -0.02 -0.49
N PRO A 99 -8.04 0.05 0.37
CA PRO A 99 -8.10 -0.75 1.58
C PRO A 99 -8.37 -2.22 1.26
N GLU A 100 -8.15 -3.06 2.25
CA GLU A 100 -8.50 -4.48 2.23
C GLU A 100 -10.01 -4.69 2.19
N VAL A 101 -10.47 -5.72 1.49
CA VAL A 101 -11.87 -6.16 1.54
C VAL A 101 -11.99 -7.28 2.57
N ALA A 102 -12.09 -6.90 3.84
CA ALA A 102 -12.07 -7.85 4.96
C ALA A 102 -13.33 -8.69 5.10
N ASN A 103 -14.46 -8.20 4.60
CA ASN A 103 -15.80 -8.76 4.83
C ASN A 103 -16.34 -9.61 3.67
N ILE A 104 -15.48 -10.14 2.79
CA ILE A 104 -15.93 -11.10 1.77
C ILE A 104 -16.59 -12.28 2.49
N PRO A 105 -17.85 -12.67 2.15
CA PRO A 105 -18.50 -13.81 2.76
C PRO A 105 -17.75 -15.12 2.47
N TRP A 106 -17.74 -16.04 3.44
CA TRP A 106 -16.97 -17.29 3.35
C TRP A 106 -17.31 -18.13 2.11
N ASN A 107 -18.54 -18.13 1.66
CA ASN A 107 -18.98 -18.83 0.46
C ASN A 107 -18.55 -18.18 -0.87
N HIS A 108 -17.93 -17.00 -0.81
CA HIS A 108 -17.36 -16.29 -1.94
C HIS A 108 -15.84 -16.22 -1.90
N LEU A 109 -15.20 -16.87 -0.92
CA LEU A 109 -13.75 -16.99 -0.87
C LEU A 109 -13.27 -18.05 -1.86
N GLU A 110 -12.12 -17.80 -2.47
CA GLU A 110 -11.47 -18.67 -3.45
C GLU A 110 -10.09 -19.16 -2.98
N ASP A 111 -9.46 -18.45 -2.00
CA ASP A 111 -8.15 -18.84 -1.52
C ASP A 111 -8.22 -20.19 -0.75
N PRO A 112 -7.49 -21.22 -1.23
CA PRO A 112 -7.50 -22.55 -0.60
C PRO A 112 -7.15 -22.55 0.89
N ILE A 113 -6.39 -21.56 1.38
CA ILE A 113 -5.98 -21.50 2.78
C ILE A 113 -7.17 -21.35 3.72
N ALA A 114 -8.27 -20.73 3.27
CA ALA A 114 -9.50 -20.60 4.04
C ALA A 114 -10.19 -21.95 4.30
N PHE A 115 -9.95 -22.92 3.42
CA PHE A 115 -10.62 -24.22 3.41
C PHE A 115 -9.68 -25.40 3.70
N HIS A 116 -8.40 -25.13 3.91
CA HIS A 116 -7.43 -26.20 4.19
C HIS A 116 -7.81 -26.93 5.49
N THR A 117 -7.78 -28.26 5.47
CA THR A 117 -8.28 -29.11 6.58
C THR A 117 -7.60 -28.80 7.91
N ASP A 118 -6.30 -28.51 7.90
CA ASP A 118 -5.52 -28.21 9.11
C ASP A 118 -5.71 -26.76 9.59
N HIS A 119 -6.28 -25.89 8.76
CA HIS A 119 -6.44 -24.47 9.02
C HIS A 119 -7.87 -23.94 8.75
N ALA A 120 -8.82 -24.84 8.47
CA ALA A 120 -10.21 -24.45 8.19
C ALA A 120 -10.78 -23.56 9.30
N GLY A 121 -11.12 -22.31 8.94
CA GLY A 121 -11.60 -21.31 9.88
C GLY A 121 -10.53 -20.65 10.75
N ALA A 122 -9.24 -20.99 10.60
CA ALA A 122 -8.13 -20.36 11.33
C ALA A 122 -7.56 -19.14 10.59
N GLN A 123 -7.76 -19.07 9.28
CA GLN A 123 -7.39 -17.94 8.43
C GLN A 123 -8.47 -17.71 7.38
N LYS A 124 -8.74 -16.46 7.06
CA LYS A 124 -9.70 -16.10 6.02
C LYS A 124 -9.07 -16.08 4.62
N GLY A 125 -7.75 -16.14 4.54
CA GLY A 125 -7.02 -16.14 3.30
C GLY A 125 -6.67 -14.73 2.81
N ARG A 126 -6.35 -14.64 1.53
CA ARG A 126 -5.74 -13.48 0.88
C ARG A 126 -6.66 -12.81 -0.14
N ASP A 127 -7.89 -13.27 -0.27
CA ASP A 127 -8.82 -12.81 -1.30
C ASP A 127 -9.12 -11.32 -1.20
N GLY A 128 -9.14 -10.76 0.01
CA GLY A 128 -9.42 -9.34 0.24
C GLY A 128 -8.45 -8.39 -0.45
N CYS A 129 -7.18 -8.77 -0.60
CA CYS A 129 -6.20 -7.98 -1.36
C CYS A 129 -6.17 -8.31 -2.86
N ARG A 130 -6.92 -9.31 -3.32
CA ARG A 130 -6.96 -9.80 -4.70
C ARG A 130 -8.23 -9.44 -5.46
N VAL A 131 -9.16 -8.75 -4.81
CA VAL A 131 -10.40 -8.27 -5.44
C VAL A 131 -10.05 -7.44 -6.69
N PRO A 132 -10.70 -7.68 -7.84
CA PRO A 132 -10.48 -6.94 -9.07
C PRO A 132 -10.54 -5.42 -8.91
N LEU A 133 -9.60 -4.70 -9.54
CA LEU A 133 -9.44 -3.26 -9.36
C LEU A 133 -10.60 -2.46 -9.97
N PRO A 134 -11.00 -1.33 -9.35
CA PRO A 134 -11.97 -0.42 -9.95
C PRO A 134 -11.26 0.54 -10.93
N TRP A 135 -11.63 0.46 -12.19
CA TRP A 135 -11.09 1.32 -13.26
C TRP A 135 -11.97 2.53 -13.55
N ARG A 136 -13.30 2.34 -13.57
CA ARG A 136 -14.28 3.37 -13.94
C ARG A 136 -15.37 3.47 -12.89
N ALA A 137 -15.60 4.69 -12.39
CA ALA A 137 -16.62 4.95 -11.39
C ALA A 137 -18.05 4.95 -11.95
N ASP A 138 -18.21 5.17 -13.25
CA ASP A 138 -19.52 5.20 -13.93
C ASP A 138 -20.02 3.80 -14.32
N ASP A 139 -19.15 2.79 -14.38
CA ASP A 139 -19.52 1.39 -14.55
C ASP A 139 -19.87 0.74 -13.19
N GLU A 140 -20.78 1.38 -12.48
CA GLU A 140 -21.14 1.00 -11.12
C GLU A 140 -22.03 -0.26 -11.10
N PRO A 141 -21.62 -1.31 -10.37
CA PRO A 141 -22.46 -2.47 -10.15
C PRO A 141 -23.68 -2.10 -9.27
N ARG A 142 -24.78 -2.80 -9.49
CA ARG A 142 -25.94 -2.72 -8.58
C ARG A 142 -25.66 -3.52 -7.31
N PRO A 143 -26.33 -3.22 -6.19
CA PRO A 143 -26.25 -4.05 -4.99
C PRO A 143 -26.62 -5.50 -5.27
N ALA A 144 -25.84 -6.44 -4.74
CA ALA A 144 -26.10 -7.85 -4.86
C ALA A 144 -27.26 -8.28 -3.95
N ASP A 145 -28.06 -9.25 -4.41
CA ASP A 145 -29.21 -9.74 -3.64
C ASP A 145 -28.79 -10.48 -2.36
N TRP A 146 -27.59 -11.04 -2.34
CA TRP A 146 -27.04 -11.81 -1.21
C TRP A 146 -26.35 -10.93 -0.16
N ASP A 147 -25.83 -9.78 -0.51
CA ASP A 147 -25.27 -8.78 0.41
C ASP A 147 -25.23 -7.40 -0.29
N PRO A 148 -25.99 -6.40 0.20
CA PRO A 148 -26.09 -5.10 -0.43
C PRO A 148 -24.80 -4.25 -0.34
N LEU A 149 -23.78 -4.70 0.39
CA LEU A 149 -22.46 -4.03 0.43
C LEU A 149 -21.60 -4.36 -0.78
N PHE A 150 -21.92 -5.42 -1.52
CA PHE A 150 -21.22 -5.85 -2.71
C PHE A 150 -22.01 -5.60 -3.97
N GLY A 151 -21.30 -5.59 -5.10
CA GLY A 151 -21.84 -5.30 -6.40
C GLY A 151 -22.04 -6.53 -7.27
N THR A 152 -22.98 -6.43 -8.23
CA THR A 152 -23.27 -7.43 -9.26
C THR A 152 -23.70 -6.75 -10.56
N GLY A 153 -23.49 -7.43 -11.72
CA GLY A 153 -23.94 -7.00 -13.03
C GLY A 153 -23.10 -5.92 -13.71
N ALA A 154 -22.06 -5.42 -13.05
CA ALA A 154 -20.99 -4.57 -13.57
C ALA A 154 -19.77 -4.75 -12.68
N SER A 155 -18.62 -4.18 -13.04
CA SER A 155 -17.36 -4.46 -12.37
C SER A 155 -16.44 -3.25 -12.21
N PHE A 156 -16.99 -2.06 -12.15
CA PHE A 156 -16.21 -0.81 -12.18
C PHE A 156 -15.19 -0.77 -13.33
N GLY A 157 -15.57 -1.30 -14.51
CA GLY A 157 -14.72 -1.32 -15.69
C GLY A 157 -13.62 -2.38 -15.69
N PHE A 158 -13.63 -3.33 -14.75
CA PHE A 158 -12.68 -4.46 -14.78
C PHE A 158 -12.96 -5.41 -15.97
N SER A 159 -14.24 -5.65 -16.26
CA SER A 159 -14.69 -6.43 -17.42
C SER A 159 -15.55 -5.55 -18.31
N ASP A 160 -15.36 -5.66 -19.63
CA ASP A 160 -16.23 -5.00 -20.59
C ASP A 160 -17.60 -5.69 -20.67
N ALA A 161 -18.63 -4.90 -20.97
CA ALA A 161 -19.92 -5.46 -21.30
C ALA A 161 -19.81 -6.30 -22.60
N PRO A 162 -20.42 -7.52 -22.65
CA PRO A 162 -20.39 -8.34 -23.85
C PRO A 162 -20.99 -7.63 -25.06
N ALA A 163 -20.37 -7.81 -26.24
CA ALA A 163 -20.80 -7.16 -27.47
C ALA A 163 -22.21 -7.59 -27.96
N ASP A 164 -22.70 -8.72 -27.48
CA ASP A 164 -24.04 -9.25 -27.80
C ASP A 164 -25.15 -8.64 -26.90
N GLY A 165 -24.82 -7.72 -26.00
CA GLY A 165 -25.77 -7.07 -25.11
C GLY A 165 -26.23 -7.93 -23.93
N SER A 166 -25.60 -9.08 -23.70
CA SER A 166 -25.82 -9.86 -22.46
C SER A 166 -25.28 -9.11 -21.23
N ALA A 167 -25.70 -9.52 -20.05
CA ALA A 167 -25.19 -8.95 -18.82
C ALA A 167 -23.69 -9.28 -18.66
N PRO A 168 -22.85 -8.33 -18.19
CA PRO A 168 -21.47 -8.61 -17.83
C PRO A 168 -21.40 -9.74 -16.80
N ALA A 169 -20.35 -10.55 -16.87
CA ALA A 169 -20.07 -11.53 -15.81
C ALA A 169 -19.64 -10.80 -14.54
N ASP A 170 -20.09 -11.29 -13.41
CA ASP A 170 -19.57 -10.84 -12.13
C ASP A 170 -18.07 -11.17 -12.02
N PRO A 171 -17.25 -10.32 -11.38
CA PRO A 171 -15.85 -10.63 -11.13
C PRO A 171 -15.73 -11.85 -10.21
N HIS A 172 -14.64 -12.62 -10.36
CA HIS A 172 -14.38 -13.85 -9.59
C HIS A 172 -14.40 -13.63 -8.07
N LEU A 173 -13.94 -12.47 -7.61
CA LEU A 173 -14.12 -12.02 -6.23
C LEU A 173 -15.05 -10.80 -6.20
N PRO A 174 -16.00 -10.74 -5.26
CA PRO A 174 -16.99 -9.69 -5.23
C PRO A 174 -16.37 -8.33 -4.92
N GLN A 175 -16.68 -7.34 -5.73
CA GLN A 175 -16.26 -5.96 -5.50
C GLN A 175 -17.23 -5.26 -4.56
N PRO A 176 -16.74 -4.62 -3.48
CA PRO A 176 -17.62 -3.81 -2.62
C PRO A 176 -18.02 -2.51 -3.31
N LEU A 177 -19.24 -2.02 -3.07
CA LEU A 177 -19.75 -0.78 -3.70
C LEU A 177 -18.94 0.47 -3.37
N TRP A 178 -18.22 0.48 -2.24
CA TRP A 178 -17.34 1.59 -1.89
C TRP A 178 -16.10 1.71 -2.80
N TYR A 179 -15.80 0.69 -3.62
CA TYR A 179 -14.72 0.76 -4.63
C TYR A 179 -14.89 1.93 -5.61
N LYS A 180 -16.13 2.39 -5.83
CA LYS A 180 -16.40 3.60 -6.62
C LYS A 180 -15.57 4.81 -6.22
N GLN A 181 -15.26 4.94 -4.91
CA GLN A 181 -14.47 6.07 -4.39
C GLN A 181 -13.00 6.00 -4.81
N TYR A 182 -12.52 4.79 -5.08
CA TYR A 182 -11.13 4.49 -5.41
C TYR A 182 -10.90 4.27 -6.90
N ALA A 183 -11.92 4.42 -7.74
CA ALA A 183 -11.81 4.16 -9.18
C ALA A 183 -10.71 5.01 -9.83
N ALA A 184 -9.93 4.36 -10.72
CA ALA A 184 -8.75 4.96 -11.30
C ALA A 184 -9.07 6.25 -12.09
N ASP A 185 -10.17 6.27 -12.85
CA ASP A 185 -10.62 7.43 -13.63
C ASP A 185 -10.87 8.67 -12.76
N LYS A 186 -11.47 8.48 -11.58
CA LYS A 186 -11.67 9.58 -10.61
C LYS A 186 -10.35 10.10 -10.07
N GLN A 187 -9.44 9.20 -9.72
CA GLN A 187 -8.16 9.58 -9.15
C GLN A 187 -7.23 10.22 -10.18
N MET A 188 -7.30 9.81 -11.44
CA MET A 188 -6.55 10.45 -12.53
C MET A 188 -6.95 11.92 -12.72
N ALA A 189 -8.20 12.26 -12.42
CA ALA A 189 -8.75 13.62 -12.53
C ALA A 189 -8.50 14.50 -11.27
N ASP A 190 -8.00 13.93 -10.18
CA ASP A 190 -7.73 14.62 -8.91
C ASP A 190 -6.23 14.68 -8.63
N ASP A 191 -5.62 15.86 -8.78
CA ASP A 191 -4.19 16.08 -8.58
C ASP A 191 -3.70 15.73 -7.16
N THR A 192 -4.60 15.67 -6.18
CA THR A 192 -4.28 15.33 -4.79
C THR A 192 -4.43 13.84 -4.46
N SER A 193 -4.88 13.05 -5.42
CA SER A 193 -5.14 11.62 -5.27
C SER A 193 -3.89 10.79 -4.94
N MET A 194 -4.10 9.56 -4.47
CA MET A 194 -3.02 8.59 -4.29
C MET A 194 -2.37 8.25 -5.63
N PHE A 195 -3.17 8.04 -6.68
CA PHE A 195 -2.68 7.73 -8.02
C PHE A 195 -1.72 8.81 -8.54
N ASN A 196 -2.09 10.07 -8.43
CA ASN A 196 -1.25 11.16 -8.89
C ASN A 196 0.00 11.36 -8.01
N LEU A 197 -0.06 11.05 -6.71
CA LEU A 197 1.12 10.99 -5.86
C LEU A 197 2.12 9.93 -6.36
N TYR A 198 1.65 8.70 -6.61
CA TYR A 198 2.50 7.63 -7.15
C TYR A 198 3.13 8.01 -8.49
N ARG A 199 2.32 8.54 -9.40
CA ARG A 199 2.80 8.99 -10.72
C ARG A 199 3.92 10.03 -10.61
N GLN A 200 3.70 11.06 -9.79
CA GLN A 200 4.69 12.12 -9.59
C GLN A 200 5.95 11.63 -8.88
N ALA A 201 5.80 10.80 -7.85
CA ALA A 201 6.94 10.26 -7.11
C ALA A 201 7.77 9.29 -7.95
N MET A 202 7.13 8.46 -8.78
CA MET A 202 7.84 7.59 -9.72
C MET A 202 8.56 8.37 -10.81
N GLN A 203 7.92 9.41 -11.35
CA GLN A 203 8.56 10.30 -12.32
C GLN A 203 9.77 10.99 -11.70
N PHE A 204 9.62 11.57 -10.51
CA PHE A 204 10.72 12.19 -9.78
C PHE A 204 11.89 11.21 -9.56
N ARG A 205 11.55 9.97 -9.10
CA ARG A 205 12.55 8.92 -8.93
C ARG A 205 13.30 8.62 -10.22
N GLN A 206 12.59 8.49 -11.33
CA GLN A 206 13.18 8.19 -12.63
C GLN A 206 14.09 9.33 -13.13
N GLU A 207 13.72 10.58 -12.88
CA GLU A 207 14.46 11.75 -13.34
C GLU A 207 15.68 12.08 -12.47
N HIS A 208 15.59 11.81 -11.14
CA HIS A 208 16.57 12.33 -10.18
C HIS A 208 17.24 11.27 -9.30
N LEU A 209 16.70 10.05 -9.22
CA LEU A 209 17.18 9.02 -8.31
C LEU A 209 17.52 7.70 -9.03
N THR A 210 17.91 7.78 -10.29
CA THR A 210 18.30 6.59 -11.07
C THR A 210 19.49 5.89 -10.42
N PRO A 211 19.55 4.54 -10.46
CA PRO A 211 20.69 3.81 -9.95
C PRO A 211 21.97 4.23 -10.69
N SER A 212 23.02 4.55 -9.96
CA SER A 212 24.38 4.60 -10.49
C SER A 212 25.23 3.67 -9.63
N ASP A 213 26.29 3.13 -10.18
CA ASP A 213 27.14 2.13 -9.55
C ASP A 213 27.72 2.56 -8.19
N ASP A 214 27.66 3.86 -7.87
CA ASP A 214 28.18 4.46 -6.65
C ASP A 214 27.11 5.00 -5.68
N THR A 215 25.80 4.78 -5.91
CA THR A 215 24.73 5.52 -5.20
C THR A 215 23.84 4.69 -4.28
N ASP A 216 24.29 3.54 -3.82
CA ASP A 216 23.58 2.77 -2.80
C ASP A 216 23.73 3.39 -1.39
N ASP A 217 24.46 4.49 -1.28
CA ASP A 217 24.72 5.15 -0.02
C ASP A 217 23.61 6.14 0.34
N ILE A 218 22.85 5.80 1.36
CA ILE A 218 22.02 6.75 2.09
C ILE A 218 22.80 7.30 3.28
N THR A 219 22.61 8.59 3.57
CA THR A 219 23.13 9.22 4.78
C THR A 219 21.97 9.54 5.72
N TRP A 220 22.00 8.97 6.91
CA TRP A 220 20.96 9.23 7.90
C TRP A 220 21.10 10.64 8.48
N LEU A 221 19.98 11.36 8.53
CA LEU A 221 19.89 12.61 9.27
C LEU A 221 19.52 12.34 10.74
N PRO A 222 20.18 13.00 11.69
CA PRO A 222 19.86 12.83 13.10
C PRO A 222 18.51 13.49 13.43
N GLY A 223 17.70 12.83 14.25
CA GLY A 223 16.37 13.35 14.63
C GLY A 223 16.42 14.66 15.44
N THR A 224 17.56 15.01 15.99
CA THR A 224 17.81 16.32 16.64
C THR A 224 17.63 17.51 15.70
N ASP A 225 17.81 17.30 14.39
CA ASP A 225 17.66 18.33 13.36
C ASP A 225 16.19 18.73 13.15
N PHE A 226 15.25 17.93 13.66
CA PHE A 226 13.82 18.10 13.44
C PHE A 226 13.05 18.51 14.70
N ASN A 227 13.73 18.88 15.77
CA ASN A 227 13.12 19.14 17.09
C ASN A 227 12.17 18.00 17.52
N ALA A 228 12.51 16.76 17.13
CA ALA A 228 11.74 15.55 17.38
C ALA A 228 12.53 14.55 18.21
N HIS A 229 11.81 13.64 18.86
CA HIS A 229 12.45 12.48 19.46
C HIS A 229 12.95 11.55 18.35
N ASN A 230 14.24 11.25 18.32
CA ASN A 230 14.92 10.45 17.29
C ASN A 230 14.19 9.14 16.90
N ALA A 231 13.44 8.56 17.86
CA ALA A 231 12.73 7.31 17.64
C ALA A 231 11.50 7.43 16.71
N GLU A 232 11.04 8.62 16.42
CA GLU A 232 9.78 8.87 15.69
C GLU A 232 9.99 9.35 14.25
N VAL A 233 11.22 9.72 13.89
CA VAL A 233 11.54 10.21 12.54
C VAL A 233 12.46 9.24 11.81
N VAL A 234 12.13 8.94 10.57
CA VAL A 234 13.04 8.35 9.59
C VAL A 234 13.43 9.44 8.60
N ALA A 235 14.69 9.80 8.59
CA ALA A 235 15.18 10.83 7.70
C ALA A 235 16.55 10.45 7.14
N TYR A 236 16.68 10.54 5.83
CA TYR A 236 17.92 10.24 5.12
C TYR A 236 18.06 11.13 3.89
N THR A 237 19.29 11.24 3.44
CA THR A 237 19.64 11.87 2.17
C THR A 237 20.33 10.87 1.27
N ARG A 238 20.27 11.15 -0.03
CA ARG A 238 21.07 10.51 -1.07
C ARG A 238 21.38 11.50 -2.19
N PRO A 239 22.46 11.28 -2.96
CA PRO A 239 22.76 12.11 -4.13
C PRO A 239 21.66 12.02 -5.19
N CYS A 240 21.35 13.14 -5.84
CA CYS A 240 20.58 13.13 -7.07
C CYS A 240 21.49 12.75 -8.24
N THR A 241 20.94 12.00 -9.20
CA THR A 241 21.60 11.61 -10.44
C THR A 241 20.85 12.29 -11.58
N GLY A 242 21.33 13.38 -12.11
CA GLY A 242 20.66 14.13 -13.18
C GLY A 242 21.28 15.49 -13.42
N GLU A 243 20.72 16.27 -14.33
CA GLU A 243 21.19 17.64 -14.55
C GLU A 243 20.92 18.51 -13.30
N GLY A 244 21.99 18.84 -12.60
CA GLY A 244 21.99 19.65 -11.39
C GLY A 244 22.42 18.85 -10.17
N ASP A 245 23.66 19.09 -9.73
CA ASP A 245 24.19 18.53 -8.49
C ASP A 245 23.27 18.89 -7.30
N GLY A 246 22.52 17.94 -6.81
CA GLY A 246 21.60 18.12 -5.69
C GLY A 246 21.61 16.94 -4.76
N THR A 247 21.04 17.15 -3.59
CA THR A 247 20.83 16.10 -2.59
C THR A 247 19.33 15.94 -2.36
N PHE A 248 18.82 14.73 -2.59
CA PHE A 248 17.47 14.37 -2.19
C PHE A 248 17.42 14.11 -0.69
N ALA A 249 16.44 14.65 -0.02
CA ALA A 249 16.17 14.36 1.39
C ALA A 249 14.76 13.74 1.54
N CYS A 250 14.68 12.60 2.19
CA CYS A 250 13.42 11.98 2.60
C CYS A 250 13.26 12.12 4.11
N ILE A 251 12.14 12.68 4.54
CA ILE A 251 11.84 12.90 5.97
C ILE A 251 10.43 12.37 6.23
N VAL A 252 10.31 11.35 7.07
CA VAL A 252 9.04 10.74 7.45
C VAL A 252 8.86 10.81 8.95
N ASN A 253 7.81 11.51 9.36
CA ASN A 253 7.42 11.60 10.76
C ASN A 253 6.40 10.50 11.09
N PHE A 254 6.77 9.58 11.96
CA PHE A 254 5.90 8.52 12.49
C PHE A 254 5.20 8.93 13.80
N GLY A 255 5.63 10.05 14.39
CA GLY A 255 5.05 10.57 15.63
C GLY A 255 3.72 11.29 15.40
N PRO A 256 2.96 11.54 16.49
CA PRO A 256 1.70 12.26 16.43
C PRO A 256 1.88 13.79 16.32
N ASP A 257 3.02 14.29 16.75
CA ASP A 257 3.29 15.72 16.82
C ASP A 257 4.01 16.23 15.56
N PRO A 258 3.77 17.46 15.11
CA PRO A 258 4.52 18.10 14.04
C PRO A 258 6.02 18.17 14.36
N ILE A 259 6.85 18.12 13.33
CA ILE A 259 8.31 18.31 13.39
C ILE A 259 8.70 19.54 12.59
N ASP A 260 9.80 20.16 12.99
CA ASP A 260 10.41 21.26 12.23
C ASP A 260 11.26 20.67 11.10
N LEU A 261 11.13 21.22 9.91
CA LEU A 261 12.04 20.87 8.82
C LEU A 261 13.34 21.65 8.97
N PRO A 262 14.51 21.05 8.66
CA PRO A 262 15.77 21.75 8.67
C PRO A 262 15.73 22.93 7.71
N ALA A 263 16.35 24.03 8.10
CA ALA A 263 16.54 25.15 7.21
C ALA A 263 17.45 24.69 6.05
N GLY A 264 16.97 24.82 4.82
CA GLY A 264 17.69 24.44 3.61
C GLY A 264 18.92 25.32 3.35
#